data_6efbf61318f44e4a805e6be303eadfc3
#
_entry.id   6efbf61318f44e4a805e6be303eadfc3
#
_cell.length_a   1.000
_cell.length_b   1.000
_cell.length_c   1.000
_cell.angle_alpha   90.00
_cell.angle_beta   90.00
_cell.angle_gamma   90.00
#
_symmetry.space_group_name_H-M   'P 1'
#
loop_
_entity.id
_entity.type
_entity.pdbx_description
1 polymer ?
#
loop_
_entity_poly.entity_id
_entity_poly.type
_entity_poly.pdbx_seq_one_letter_code
_entity_poly.pdbx_strand_id
1 'polypeptide(L)'
;MVDVEAFLTDGFVKIEHAAPRAAADAARTLLWRQLGVSADDPASWTQPVMWTSDLTGAGPFGELARSPRLAEALDAVCGVGRWQPRGSLGNIPVRFPVAPPADDRGWHIDLNTPRPDGSWVVTGRPHTVLLLTLLSEVTIDDAPTRIRAGSHRDVAAVLGDEPLDAVTAGRLVDAASAGRPIVHATGLPGDMYVVHPLTVHAADEHRGRTPRFMAQAPVLLSRPLE
;
A
#
# COMPACT_ATOMS: atom_id res chain seq x y z
N MET A 1 -16.98 -6.70 -10.81
CA MET A 1 -15.99 -7.72 -11.30
C MET A 1 -14.63 -7.06 -11.21
N VAL A 2 -13.62 -7.78 -10.76
CA VAL A 2 -12.24 -7.26 -10.62
C VAL A 2 -11.58 -7.28 -12.00
N ASP A 3 -10.89 -6.21 -12.35
CA ASP A 3 -10.14 -6.10 -13.62
C ASP A 3 -8.77 -6.78 -13.48
N VAL A 4 -8.77 -8.11 -13.74
CA VAL A 4 -7.54 -8.91 -13.69
C VAL A 4 -6.58 -8.52 -14.82
N GLU A 5 -7.10 -8.07 -15.98
CA GLU A 5 -6.27 -7.63 -17.10
C GLU A 5 -5.47 -6.38 -16.73
N ALA A 6 -6.08 -5.41 -16.02
CA ALA A 6 -5.37 -4.25 -15.48
C ALA A 6 -4.27 -4.68 -14.49
N PHE A 7 -4.53 -5.65 -13.61
CA PHE A 7 -3.50 -6.15 -12.70
C PHE A 7 -2.30 -6.76 -13.45
N LEU A 8 -2.55 -7.54 -14.49
CA LEU A 8 -1.50 -8.17 -15.31
C LEU A 8 -0.76 -7.18 -16.21
N THR A 9 -1.42 -6.11 -16.64
CA THR A 9 -0.87 -5.11 -17.55
C THR A 9 -0.16 -3.99 -16.83
N ASP A 10 -0.80 -3.42 -15.83
CA ASP A 10 -0.34 -2.23 -15.12
C ASP A 10 0.36 -2.56 -13.79
N GLY A 11 0.19 -3.79 -13.28
CA GLY A 11 0.76 -4.24 -12.03
C GLY A 11 -0.06 -3.81 -10.81
N PHE A 12 -1.28 -3.35 -10.98
CA PHE A 12 -2.20 -3.05 -9.89
C PHE A 12 -3.66 -3.03 -10.35
N VAL A 13 -4.57 -3.18 -9.39
CA VAL A 13 -6.00 -3.00 -9.62
C VAL A 13 -6.61 -2.20 -8.46
N LYS A 14 -7.48 -1.25 -8.79
CA LYS A 14 -8.30 -0.53 -7.82
C LYS A 14 -9.62 -1.27 -7.61
N ILE A 15 -10.00 -1.40 -6.35
CA ILE A 15 -11.29 -1.96 -5.93
C ILE A 15 -12.09 -0.83 -5.30
N GLU A 16 -12.94 -0.21 -6.09
CA GLU A 16 -13.81 0.87 -5.60
C GLU A 16 -14.83 0.29 -4.61
N HIS A 17 -15.05 1.02 -3.51
CA HIS A 17 -15.95 0.61 -2.44
C HIS A 17 -15.67 -0.83 -1.96
N ALA A 18 -14.37 -1.18 -1.84
CA ALA A 18 -13.94 -2.48 -1.33
C ALA A 18 -14.53 -2.76 0.04
N ALA A 19 -14.64 -1.73 0.89
CA ALA A 19 -15.29 -1.80 2.19
C ALA A 19 -16.23 -0.59 2.39
N PRO A 20 -17.17 -0.65 3.36
CA PRO A 20 -18.04 0.46 3.67
C PRO A 20 -17.25 1.71 4.08
N ARG A 21 -17.61 2.88 3.53
CA ARG A 21 -17.04 4.17 3.95
C ARG A 21 -17.16 4.38 5.46
N ALA A 22 -18.28 3.99 6.05
CA ALA A 22 -18.51 4.12 7.49
C ALA A 22 -17.45 3.39 8.33
N ALA A 23 -16.96 2.21 7.88
CA ALA A 23 -15.88 1.49 8.55
C ALA A 23 -14.55 2.27 8.43
N ALA A 24 -14.24 2.84 7.28
CA ALA A 24 -13.04 3.66 7.09
C ALA A 24 -13.09 4.95 7.94
N ASP A 25 -14.23 5.62 8.02
CA ASP A 25 -14.43 6.81 8.85
C ASP A 25 -14.31 6.49 10.35
N ALA A 26 -14.88 5.36 10.80
CA ALA A 26 -14.74 4.90 12.19
C ALA A 26 -13.29 4.51 12.53
N ALA A 27 -12.60 3.81 11.62
CA ALA A 27 -11.18 3.49 11.79
C ALA A 27 -10.33 4.76 11.91
N ARG A 28 -10.54 5.75 11.02
CA ARG A 28 -9.84 7.04 11.07
C ARG A 28 -10.08 7.79 12.38
N THR A 29 -11.29 7.74 12.94
CA THR A 29 -11.58 8.33 14.25
C THR A 29 -10.75 7.71 15.38
N LEU A 30 -10.53 6.38 15.33
CA LEU A 30 -9.67 5.69 16.30
C LEU A 30 -8.20 6.06 16.10
N LEU A 31 -7.74 6.19 14.86
CA LEU A 31 -6.37 6.55 14.52
C LEU A 31 -6.01 7.97 15.01
N TRP A 32 -6.92 8.93 14.90
CA TRP A 32 -6.72 10.27 15.47
C TRP A 32 -6.40 10.22 16.98
N ARG A 33 -7.09 9.37 17.71
CA ARG A 33 -6.84 9.18 19.16
C ARG A 33 -5.47 8.54 19.42
N GLN A 34 -5.05 7.60 18.56
CA GLN A 34 -3.73 6.95 18.70
C GLN A 34 -2.58 7.92 18.40
N LEU A 35 -2.77 8.82 17.44
CA LEU A 35 -1.75 9.81 17.06
C LEU A 35 -1.50 10.87 18.12
N GLY A 36 -2.48 11.13 19.00
CA GLY A 36 -2.35 12.12 20.06
C GLY A 36 -2.32 13.58 19.57
N VAL A 37 -2.76 13.83 18.33
CA VAL A 37 -2.91 15.16 17.74
C VAL A 37 -4.37 15.43 17.39
N SER A 38 -4.76 16.71 17.29
CA SER A 38 -6.14 17.10 17.02
C SER A 38 -6.43 17.12 15.53
N ALA A 39 -7.59 16.58 15.15
CA ALA A 39 -8.10 16.68 13.77
C ALA A 39 -8.48 18.13 13.40
N ASP A 40 -8.90 18.92 14.38
CA ASP A 40 -9.41 20.29 14.20
C ASP A 40 -8.37 21.37 14.48
N ASP A 41 -7.14 20.96 14.87
CA ASP A 41 -6.04 21.90 15.17
C ASP A 41 -4.78 21.56 14.34
N PRO A 42 -4.63 22.16 13.16
CA PRO A 42 -3.44 21.97 12.32
C PRO A 42 -2.12 22.36 13.00
N ALA A 43 -2.14 23.22 14.01
CA ALA A 43 -0.93 23.58 14.75
C ALA A 43 -0.36 22.40 15.59
N SER A 44 -1.19 21.40 15.87
CA SER A 44 -0.77 20.17 16.53
C SER A 44 0.00 19.21 15.62
N TRP A 45 -0.06 19.40 14.27
CA TRP A 45 0.60 18.55 13.28
C TRP A 45 2.04 19.00 13.10
N THR A 46 2.97 18.37 13.77
CA THR A 46 4.38 18.81 13.82
C THR A 46 5.32 17.99 12.94
N GLN A 47 4.83 16.92 12.34
CA GLN A 47 5.61 16.02 11.51
C GLN A 47 4.89 15.73 10.17
N PRO A 48 5.62 15.67 9.04
CA PRO A 48 5.02 15.39 7.75
C PRO A 48 4.49 13.95 7.63
N VAL A 49 5.02 13.02 8.44
CA VAL A 49 4.53 11.64 8.54
C VAL A 49 4.53 11.20 9.98
N MET A 50 3.40 10.68 10.44
CA MET A 50 3.28 10.02 11.75
C MET A 50 2.85 8.57 11.53
N TRP A 51 3.60 7.64 12.10
CA TRP A 51 3.30 6.22 11.98
C TRP A 51 2.38 5.76 13.10
N THR A 52 1.35 5.04 12.73
CA THR A 52 0.48 4.28 13.63
C THR A 52 0.22 2.90 13.04
N SER A 53 -0.56 2.07 13.70
CA SER A 53 -0.86 0.72 13.23
C SER A 53 -2.17 0.20 13.80
N ASP A 54 -2.76 -0.76 13.09
CA ASP A 54 -3.71 -1.70 13.65
C ASP A 54 -3.10 -3.10 13.58
N LEU A 55 -2.85 -3.70 14.74
CA LEU A 55 -2.29 -5.05 14.87
C LEU A 55 -3.33 -6.07 15.34
N THR A 56 -4.53 -5.63 15.71
CA THR A 56 -5.54 -6.48 16.33
C THR A 56 -6.73 -6.79 15.44
N GLY A 57 -7.02 -5.93 14.47
CA GLY A 57 -8.22 -6.01 13.64
C GLY A 57 -9.51 -5.87 14.44
N ALA A 58 -9.47 -5.13 15.56
CA ALA A 58 -10.64 -4.89 16.39
C ALA A 58 -11.61 -3.88 15.74
N GLY A 59 -12.91 -4.13 15.85
CA GLY A 59 -13.94 -3.22 15.36
C GLY A 59 -13.82 -2.91 13.87
N PRO A 60 -13.81 -1.62 13.47
CA PRO A 60 -13.81 -1.22 12.06
C PRO A 60 -12.57 -1.67 11.28
N PHE A 61 -11.44 -1.84 11.94
CA PHE A 61 -10.23 -2.35 11.29
C PHE A 61 -10.41 -3.77 10.76
N GLY A 62 -11.05 -4.63 11.55
CA GLY A 62 -11.33 -6.00 11.12
C GLY A 62 -12.40 -6.08 10.03
N GLU A 63 -13.36 -5.16 10.01
CA GLU A 63 -14.34 -5.06 8.94
C GLU A 63 -13.65 -4.72 7.61
N LEU A 64 -12.71 -3.77 7.62
CA LEU A 64 -11.91 -3.40 6.46
C LEU A 64 -10.99 -4.55 6.01
N ALA A 65 -10.24 -5.15 6.95
CA ALA A 65 -9.26 -6.20 6.64
C ALA A 65 -9.90 -7.49 6.10
N ARG A 66 -11.15 -7.76 6.47
CA ARG A 66 -11.89 -8.98 6.08
C ARG A 66 -13.03 -8.69 5.09
N SER A 67 -12.91 -7.61 4.31
CA SER A 67 -13.91 -7.26 3.30
C SER A 67 -14.12 -8.42 2.30
N PRO A 68 -15.37 -8.84 2.03
CA PRO A 68 -15.66 -9.85 1.03
C PRO A 68 -15.21 -9.44 -0.38
N ARG A 69 -15.37 -8.17 -0.74
CA ARG A 69 -14.92 -7.66 -2.05
C ARG A 69 -13.40 -7.68 -2.21
N LEU A 70 -12.66 -7.44 -1.12
CA LEU A 70 -11.21 -7.64 -1.12
C LEU A 70 -10.86 -9.11 -1.32
N ALA A 71 -11.55 -10.02 -0.62
CA ALA A 71 -11.33 -11.47 -0.78
C ALA A 71 -11.59 -11.93 -2.22
N GLU A 72 -12.69 -11.51 -2.84
CA GLU A 72 -12.99 -11.77 -4.25
C GLU A 72 -11.88 -11.25 -5.18
N ALA A 73 -11.34 -10.07 -4.89
CA ALA A 73 -10.25 -9.51 -5.69
C ALA A 73 -8.94 -10.29 -5.53
N LEU A 74 -8.59 -10.67 -4.32
CA LEU A 74 -7.40 -11.50 -4.06
C LEU A 74 -7.54 -12.90 -4.68
N ASP A 75 -8.72 -13.50 -4.62
CA ASP A 75 -8.99 -14.78 -5.31
C ASP A 75 -8.81 -14.64 -6.83
N ALA A 76 -9.27 -13.53 -7.40
CA ALA A 76 -9.17 -13.28 -8.84
C ALA A 76 -7.72 -13.07 -9.31
N VAL A 77 -6.90 -12.31 -8.57
CA VAL A 77 -5.53 -11.96 -8.99
C VAL A 77 -4.47 -12.94 -8.49
N CYS A 78 -4.66 -13.54 -7.31
CA CYS A 78 -3.68 -14.47 -6.72
C CYS A 78 -4.06 -15.94 -6.92
N GLY A 79 -5.34 -16.22 -7.16
CA GLY A 79 -5.93 -17.55 -7.18
C GLY A 79 -6.54 -17.97 -5.84
N VAL A 80 -7.65 -18.70 -5.90
CA VAL A 80 -8.39 -19.19 -4.73
C VAL A 80 -7.49 -20.04 -3.83
N GLY A 81 -7.46 -19.73 -2.54
CA GLY A 81 -6.68 -20.46 -1.54
C GLY A 81 -5.16 -20.22 -1.62
N ARG A 82 -4.71 -19.29 -2.44
CA ARG A 82 -3.27 -18.98 -2.58
C ARG A 82 -2.79 -17.84 -1.68
N TRP A 83 -3.68 -17.12 -1.04
CA TRP A 83 -3.36 -16.00 -0.16
C TRP A 83 -3.85 -16.26 1.26
N GLN A 84 -3.21 -15.62 2.24
CA GLN A 84 -3.56 -15.75 3.65
C GLN A 84 -4.46 -14.56 4.06
N PRO A 85 -5.67 -14.83 4.60
CA PRO A 85 -6.54 -13.77 5.10
C PRO A 85 -5.85 -12.92 6.18
N ARG A 86 -5.97 -11.61 6.05
CA ARG A 86 -5.45 -10.69 7.05
C ARG A 86 -6.46 -10.49 8.17
N GLY A 87 -5.97 -10.48 9.41
CA GLY A 87 -6.79 -10.16 10.59
C GLY A 87 -6.82 -8.66 10.91
N SER A 88 -5.87 -7.87 10.38
CA SER A 88 -5.63 -6.46 10.73
C SER A 88 -5.12 -5.66 9.54
N LEU A 89 -5.13 -4.32 9.64
CA LEU A 89 -4.64 -3.44 8.57
C LEU A 89 -3.12 -3.30 8.54
N GLY A 90 -2.43 -3.55 9.65
CA GLY A 90 -0.98 -3.40 9.77
C GLY A 90 -0.55 -1.94 9.93
N ASN A 91 0.52 -1.55 9.22
CA ASN A 91 1.10 -0.21 9.32
C ASN A 91 0.26 0.85 8.61
N ILE A 92 0.16 2.02 9.24
CA ILE A 92 -0.66 3.14 8.76
C ILE A 92 0.16 4.43 8.85
N PRO A 93 0.91 4.78 7.80
CA PRO A 93 1.56 6.08 7.71
C PRO A 93 0.53 7.16 7.42
N VAL A 94 0.32 8.03 8.39
CA VAL A 94 -0.54 9.21 8.23
C VAL A 94 0.33 10.37 7.75
N ARG A 95 -0.01 10.94 6.58
CA ARG A 95 0.73 12.04 5.99
C ARG A 95 0.01 13.35 6.23
N PHE A 96 0.73 14.31 6.80
CA PHE A 96 0.24 15.63 7.14
C PHE A 96 0.76 16.68 6.15
N PRO A 97 -0.01 17.74 5.88
CA PRO A 97 0.41 18.89 5.05
C PRO A 97 1.37 19.80 5.81
N VAL A 98 2.52 19.26 6.22
CA VAL A 98 3.55 19.94 7.04
C VAL A 98 4.85 20.05 6.25
N ALA A 99 5.47 21.22 6.28
CA ALA A 99 6.74 21.47 5.65
C ALA A 99 7.91 21.41 6.67
N PRO A 100 9.09 20.93 6.26
CA PRO A 100 9.40 20.35 4.94
C PRO A 100 8.72 18.97 4.76
N PRO A 101 8.47 18.56 3.51
CA PRO A 101 7.91 17.25 3.24
C PRO A 101 8.89 16.15 3.66
N ALA A 102 8.36 14.97 3.97
CA ALA A 102 9.18 13.82 4.36
C ALA A 102 10.14 13.39 3.23
N ASP A 103 11.35 12.98 3.63
CA ASP A 103 12.39 12.46 2.72
C ASP A 103 12.24 10.92 2.59
N ASP A 104 11.07 10.46 2.19
CA ASP A 104 10.73 9.04 2.02
C ASP A 104 10.04 8.78 0.66
N ARG A 105 10.31 9.63 -0.32
CA ARG A 105 9.65 9.63 -1.63
C ARG A 105 10.44 8.95 -2.74
N GLY A 106 11.47 8.18 -2.37
CA GLY A 106 12.26 7.38 -3.31
C GLY A 106 11.46 6.23 -3.93
N TRP A 107 11.70 5.96 -5.21
CA TRP A 107 11.11 4.84 -5.91
C TRP A 107 11.63 3.50 -5.37
N HIS A 108 10.74 2.58 -5.04
CA HIS A 108 11.08 1.29 -4.45
C HIS A 108 10.01 0.24 -4.74
N ILE A 109 10.28 -0.98 -4.35
CA ILE A 109 9.31 -2.02 -4.06
C ILE A 109 9.47 -2.42 -2.60
N ASP A 110 8.40 -2.89 -2.00
CA ASP A 110 8.44 -3.37 -0.61
C ASP A 110 9.23 -4.70 -0.51
N LEU A 111 9.69 -4.99 0.71
CA LEU A 111 10.19 -6.31 1.05
C LEU A 111 9.07 -7.33 0.79
N ASN A 112 9.35 -8.34 -0.04
CA ASN A 112 8.31 -9.18 -0.63
C ASN A 112 8.45 -10.67 -0.32
N THR A 113 9.50 -11.05 0.41
CA THR A 113 9.78 -12.45 0.73
C THR A 113 10.18 -12.59 2.21
N PRO A 114 9.32 -13.20 3.06
CA PRO A 114 9.66 -13.49 4.44
C PRO A 114 10.65 -14.65 4.54
N ARG A 115 11.54 -14.59 5.53
CA ARG A 115 12.52 -15.64 5.85
C ARG A 115 12.15 -16.39 7.12
N PRO A 116 12.67 -17.62 7.31
CA PRO A 116 12.42 -18.41 8.52
C PRO A 116 12.90 -17.75 9.82
N ASP A 117 13.91 -16.88 9.75
CA ASP A 117 14.43 -16.10 10.89
C ASP A 117 13.59 -14.86 11.23
N GLY A 118 12.48 -14.65 10.54
CA GLY A 118 11.60 -13.50 10.71
C GLY A 118 12.05 -12.24 9.97
N SER A 119 13.19 -12.24 9.31
CA SER A 119 13.62 -11.14 8.45
C SER A 119 12.84 -11.13 7.12
N TRP A 120 12.91 -10.01 6.42
CA TRP A 120 12.30 -9.82 5.10
C TRP A 120 13.33 -9.35 4.10
N VAL A 121 13.21 -9.79 2.86
CA VAL A 121 14.11 -9.45 1.77
C VAL A 121 13.31 -9.13 0.50
N VAL A 122 14.01 -8.59 -0.51
CA VAL A 122 13.51 -8.46 -1.88
C VAL A 122 14.06 -9.59 -2.72
N THR A 123 13.19 -10.26 -3.47
CA THR A 123 13.58 -11.24 -4.50
C THR A 123 12.71 -11.07 -5.74
N GLY A 124 13.13 -11.65 -6.87
CA GLY A 124 12.33 -11.74 -8.10
C GLY A 124 11.18 -12.77 -8.02
N ARG A 125 11.09 -13.56 -6.94
CA ARG A 125 10.02 -14.53 -6.69
C ARG A 125 9.22 -14.15 -5.42
N PRO A 126 8.36 -13.14 -5.51
CA PRO A 126 7.70 -12.56 -4.35
C PRO A 126 6.63 -13.49 -3.77
N HIS A 127 6.56 -13.51 -2.44
CA HIS A 127 5.57 -14.25 -1.66
C HIS A 127 4.48 -13.35 -1.05
N THR A 128 4.27 -12.18 -1.64
CA THR A 128 3.25 -11.22 -1.19
C THR A 128 2.55 -10.57 -2.37
N VAL A 129 1.45 -9.88 -2.09
CA VAL A 129 0.96 -8.71 -2.83
C VAL A 129 0.85 -7.55 -1.86
N LEU A 130 1.01 -6.32 -2.33
CA LEU A 130 0.83 -5.12 -1.51
C LEU A 130 -0.65 -4.71 -1.54
N LEU A 131 -1.21 -4.47 -0.36
CA LEU A 131 -2.55 -3.93 -0.19
C LEU A 131 -2.46 -2.50 0.32
N LEU A 132 -3.08 -1.55 -0.40
CA LEU A 132 -3.31 -0.19 0.06
C LEU A 132 -4.79 -0.04 0.40
N THR A 133 -5.10 0.45 1.61
CA THR A 133 -6.49 0.68 2.07
C THR A 133 -6.67 2.16 2.37
N LEU A 134 -7.52 2.85 1.63
CA LEU A 134 -7.79 4.27 1.82
C LEU A 134 -8.76 4.48 2.98
N LEU A 135 -8.31 5.19 4.00
CA LEU A 135 -9.10 5.53 5.19
C LEU A 135 -9.55 7.00 5.21
N SER A 136 -9.01 7.82 4.30
CA SER A 136 -9.46 9.15 3.98
C SER A 136 -9.68 9.26 2.48
N GLU A 137 -10.33 10.33 2.02
CA GLU A 137 -10.23 10.71 0.62
C GLU A 137 -8.77 11.01 0.27
N VAL A 138 -8.34 10.58 -0.91
CA VAL A 138 -7.00 10.81 -1.43
C VAL A 138 -7.12 11.38 -2.82
N THR A 139 -6.84 12.66 -2.96
CA THR A 139 -6.75 13.35 -4.24
C THR A 139 -5.30 13.37 -4.75
N ILE A 140 -5.07 13.98 -5.89
CA ILE A 140 -3.73 14.18 -6.44
C ILE A 140 -2.83 15.03 -5.53
N ASP A 141 -3.42 15.86 -4.67
CA ASP A 141 -2.70 16.77 -3.78
C ASP A 141 -2.47 16.20 -2.36
N ASP A 142 -3.11 15.07 -2.03
CA ASP A 142 -3.06 14.50 -0.69
C ASP A 142 -1.96 13.41 -0.53
N ALA A 143 -0.79 13.63 -1.08
CA ALA A 143 0.34 12.70 -1.04
C ALA A 143 -0.04 11.27 -1.49
N PRO A 144 -0.69 11.07 -2.64
CA PRO A 144 -1.06 9.74 -3.11
C PRO A 144 0.18 8.85 -3.28
N THR A 145 0.01 7.54 -3.23
CA THR A 145 1.07 6.65 -3.69
C THR A 145 1.19 6.77 -5.19
N ARG A 146 2.38 7.13 -5.67
CA ARG A 146 2.73 7.10 -7.09
C ARG A 146 3.10 5.69 -7.49
N ILE A 147 2.59 5.21 -8.61
CA ILE A 147 2.81 3.86 -9.14
C ILE A 147 3.34 3.98 -10.56
N ARG A 148 4.44 3.32 -10.88
CA ARG A 148 4.91 3.17 -12.25
C ARG A 148 4.17 2.00 -12.90
N ALA A 149 3.15 2.31 -13.69
CA ALA A 149 2.30 1.30 -14.33
C ALA A 149 3.11 0.39 -15.26
N GLY A 150 2.95 -0.92 -15.10
CA GLY A 150 3.65 -1.94 -15.88
C GLY A 150 5.10 -2.20 -15.46
N SER A 151 5.63 -1.51 -14.43
CA SER A 151 7.02 -1.67 -13.97
C SER A 151 7.34 -3.05 -13.42
N HIS A 152 6.37 -3.81 -12.94
CA HIS A 152 6.56 -5.18 -12.44
C HIS A 152 7.24 -6.08 -13.47
N ARG A 153 7.00 -5.86 -14.77
CA ARG A 153 7.64 -6.62 -15.85
C ARG A 153 9.11 -6.26 -16.03
N ASP A 154 9.46 -4.97 -15.89
CA ASP A 154 10.86 -4.54 -15.98
C ASP A 154 11.65 -5.03 -14.76
N VAL A 155 11.01 -4.96 -13.59
CA VAL A 155 11.60 -5.43 -12.32
C VAL A 155 11.82 -6.94 -12.34
N ALA A 156 10.86 -7.72 -12.84
CA ALA A 156 11.01 -9.16 -13.01
C ALA A 156 12.19 -9.55 -13.93
N ALA A 157 12.53 -8.69 -14.90
CA ALA A 157 13.66 -8.93 -15.80
C ALA A 157 15.04 -8.65 -15.15
N VAL A 158 15.09 -7.85 -14.09
CA VAL A 158 16.36 -7.45 -13.43
C VAL A 158 16.58 -8.04 -12.06
N LEU A 159 15.51 -8.49 -11.37
CA LEU A 159 15.59 -9.17 -10.10
C LEU A 159 15.69 -10.69 -10.29
N GLY A 160 16.77 -11.27 -9.75
CA GLY A 160 16.93 -12.72 -9.65
C GLY A 160 16.32 -13.29 -8.36
N ASP A 161 16.60 -14.58 -8.12
CA ASP A 161 16.20 -15.29 -6.91
C ASP A 161 17.06 -14.92 -5.69
N GLU A 162 18.25 -14.33 -5.92
CA GLU A 162 19.14 -13.90 -4.84
C GLU A 162 18.53 -12.76 -4.02
N PRO A 163 18.55 -12.89 -2.69
CA PRO A 163 17.98 -11.89 -1.81
C PRO A 163 18.76 -10.57 -1.84
N LEU A 164 18.04 -9.46 -1.97
CA LEU A 164 18.61 -8.12 -1.89
C LEU A 164 18.06 -7.38 -0.67
N ASP A 165 18.88 -6.47 -0.13
CA ASP A 165 18.42 -5.45 0.82
C ASP A 165 17.60 -4.37 0.10
N ALA A 166 16.81 -3.62 0.88
CA ALA A 166 15.89 -2.61 0.34
C ALA A 166 16.60 -1.49 -0.44
N VAL A 167 17.80 -1.08 -0.03
CA VAL A 167 18.53 0.02 -0.67
C VAL A 167 19.09 -0.40 -2.02
N THR A 168 19.70 -1.57 -2.08
CA THR A 168 20.23 -2.15 -3.32
C THR A 168 19.10 -2.44 -4.31
N ALA A 169 18.02 -3.05 -3.84
CA ALA A 169 16.84 -3.31 -4.66
C ALA A 169 16.22 -1.99 -5.17
N GLY A 170 16.06 -0.98 -4.31
CA GLY A 170 15.49 0.32 -4.69
C GLY A 170 16.21 0.98 -5.84
N ARG A 171 17.56 1.03 -5.81
CA ARG A 171 18.36 1.58 -6.92
C ARG A 171 18.18 0.83 -8.22
N LEU A 172 18.15 -0.50 -8.15
CA LEU A 172 18.00 -1.37 -9.33
C LEU A 172 16.63 -1.19 -9.98
N VAL A 173 15.56 -1.22 -9.19
CA VAL A 173 14.18 -1.13 -9.71
C VAL A 173 13.85 0.28 -10.19
N ASP A 174 14.38 1.33 -9.55
CA ASP A 174 14.23 2.71 -10.01
C ASP A 174 14.83 2.89 -11.40
N ALA A 175 16.07 2.45 -11.62
CA ALA A 175 16.73 2.52 -12.91
C ALA A 175 16.00 1.72 -14.00
N ALA A 176 15.55 0.49 -13.68
CA ALA A 176 14.90 -0.39 -14.63
C ALA A 176 13.54 0.14 -15.11
N SER A 177 12.84 0.91 -14.30
CA SER A 177 11.46 1.36 -14.57
C SER A 177 11.31 2.86 -14.82
N ALA A 178 12.40 3.60 -15.00
CA ALA A 178 12.39 5.07 -15.08
C ALA A 178 11.49 5.65 -16.19
N GLY A 179 11.29 4.91 -17.30
CA GLY A 179 10.46 5.34 -18.43
C GLY A 179 8.96 4.99 -18.31
N ARG A 180 8.53 4.36 -17.25
CA ARG A 180 7.13 3.94 -17.10
C ARG A 180 6.20 5.12 -16.75
N PRO A 181 4.95 5.09 -17.25
CA PRO A 181 3.96 6.09 -16.91
C PRO A 181 3.64 6.05 -15.41
N ILE A 182 3.40 7.22 -14.82
CA ILE A 182 3.08 7.37 -13.41
C ILE A 182 1.57 7.49 -13.25
N VAL A 183 1.00 6.64 -12.39
CA VAL A 183 -0.39 6.69 -11.96
C VAL A 183 -0.41 6.97 -10.45
N HIS A 184 -1.41 7.69 -9.99
CA HIS A 184 -1.58 8.03 -8.57
C HIS A 184 -2.72 7.21 -7.96
N ALA A 185 -2.47 6.58 -6.83
CA ALA A 185 -3.47 5.81 -6.09
C ALA A 185 -4.41 6.77 -5.35
N THR A 186 -5.40 7.29 -6.06
CA THR A 186 -6.43 8.22 -5.56
C THR A 186 -7.75 7.51 -5.33
N GLY A 187 -8.62 8.06 -4.49
CA GLY A 187 -9.95 7.50 -4.26
C GLY A 187 -10.62 7.96 -2.98
N LEU A 188 -11.68 7.25 -2.64
CA LEU A 188 -12.54 7.53 -1.50
C LEU A 188 -12.25 6.59 -0.32
N PRO A 189 -12.64 6.96 0.92
CA PRO A 189 -12.55 6.06 2.06
C PRO A 189 -13.26 4.73 1.81
N GLY A 190 -12.56 3.62 2.02
CA GLY A 190 -13.05 2.28 1.72
C GLY A 190 -12.61 1.72 0.37
N ASP A 191 -12.03 2.53 -0.52
CA ASP A 191 -11.35 2.02 -1.71
C ASP A 191 -10.05 1.32 -1.32
N MET A 192 -9.69 0.30 -2.11
CA MET A 192 -8.44 -0.45 -1.91
C MET A 192 -7.71 -0.64 -3.24
N TYR A 193 -6.40 -0.82 -3.15
CA TYR A 193 -5.56 -1.21 -4.27
C TYR A 193 -4.85 -2.52 -3.94
N VAL A 194 -4.93 -3.48 -4.86
CA VAL A 194 -4.05 -4.66 -4.85
C VAL A 194 -2.95 -4.39 -5.86
N VAL A 195 -1.71 -4.37 -5.38
CA VAL A 195 -0.54 -4.00 -6.16
C VAL A 195 0.41 -5.19 -6.25
N HIS A 196 0.86 -5.50 -7.47
CA HIS A 196 1.83 -6.56 -7.71
C HIS A 196 3.13 -6.25 -6.98
N PRO A 197 3.73 -7.18 -6.26
CA PRO A 197 4.86 -6.92 -5.35
C PRO A 197 6.14 -6.43 -6.04
N LEU A 198 6.25 -6.59 -7.35
CA LEU A 198 7.34 -6.05 -8.15
C LEU A 198 6.98 -4.70 -8.82
N THR A 199 5.80 -4.14 -8.54
CA THR A 199 5.42 -2.83 -9.08
C THR A 199 6.10 -1.73 -8.29
N VAL A 200 6.88 -0.91 -9.00
CA VAL A 200 7.63 0.21 -8.42
C VAL A 200 6.67 1.32 -8.04
N HIS A 201 6.80 1.77 -6.79
CA HIS A 201 5.95 2.81 -6.25
C HIS A 201 6.74 3.75 -5.32
N ALA A 202 6.14 4.85 -4.97
CA ALA A 202 6.70 5.84 -4.05
C ALA A 202 5.59 6.68 -3.42
N ALA A 203 5.85 7.27 -2.28
CA ALA A 203 4.99 8.34 -1.77
C ALA A 203 5.11 9.59 -2.63
N ASP A 204 4.08 10.43 -2.66
CA ASP A 204 4.15 11.77 -3.24
C ASP A 204 4.22 12.85 -2.14
N GLU A 205 4.45 14.07 -2.55
CA GLU A 205 4.39 15.25 -1.69
C GLU A 205 2.95 15.58 -1.32
N HIS A 206 2.74 16.04 -0.10
CA HIS A 206 1.45 16.54 0.35
C HIS A 206 1.31 18.02 -0.01
N ARG A 207 0.42 18.33 -0.94
CA ARG A 207 0.09 19.69 -1.43
C ARG A 207 -1.31 20.13 -0.99
N GLY A 208 -2.09 19.20 -0.44
CA GLY A 208 -3.44 19.42 0.06
C GLY A 208 -3.47 20.06 1.46
N ARG A 209 -4.63 19.97 2.10
CA ARG A 209 -4.86 20.59 3.41
C ARG A 209 -5.31 19.62 4.49
N THR A 210 -5.73 18.43 4.11
CA THR A 210 -6.26 17.41 5.03
C THR A 210 -5.32 16.23 5.11
N PRO A 211 -5.02 15.71 6.30
CA PRO A 211 -4.12 14.57 6.43
C PRO A 211 -4.63 13.32 5.70
N ARG A 212 -3.72 12.64 5.02
CA ARG A 212 -3.99 11.38 4.34
C ARG A 212 -3.81 10.20 5.28
N PHE A 213 -4.88 9.42 5.46
CA PHE A 213 -4.87 8.15 6.18
C PHE A 213 -4.94 7.01 5.17
N MET A 214 -3.92 6.17 5.11
CA MET A 214 -3.87 4.99 4.25
C MET A 214 -3.06 3.89 4.92
N ALA A 215 -3.68 2.71 5.08
CA ALA A 215 -2.95 1.54 5.53
C ALA A 215 -2.21 0.90 4.36
N GLN A 216 -1.03 0.36 4.64
CA GLN A 216 -0.23 -0.40 3.69
C GLN A 216 0.27 -1.68 4.34
N ALA A 217 0.04 -2.80 3.69
CA ALA A 217 0.39 -4.09 4.27
C ALA A 217 0.59 -5.17 3.20
N PRO A 218 1.54 -6.11 3.42
CA PRO A 218 1.65 -7.28 2.58
C PRO A 218 0.50 -8.27 2.88
N VAL A 219 -0.02 -8.89 1.83
CA VAL A 219 -0.84 -10.11 1.92
C VAL A 219 0.06 -11.27 1.53
N LEU A 220 0.24 -12.24 2.43
CA LEU A 220 1.12 -13.39 2.22
C LEU A 220 0.52 -14.37 1.23
N LEU A 221 1.36 -14.95 0.38
CA LEU A 221 1.01 -15.98 -0.59
C LEU A 221 1.63 -17.32 -0.18
N SER A 222 0.91 -18.42 -0.42
CA SER A 222 1.37 -19.79 -0.15
C SER A 222 2.47 -20.25 -1.12
N ARG A 223 2.59 -19.60 -2.28
CA ARG A 223 3.65 -19.78 -3.28
C ARG A 223 3.87 -18.46 -4.02
N PRO A 224 5.03 -18.24 -4.65
CA PRO A 224 5.31 -17.02 -5.41
C PRO A 224 4.20 -16.66 -6.39
N LEU A 225 3.99 -15.37 -6.61
CA LEU A 225 3.16 -14.86 -7.69
C LEU A 225 3.94 -15.03 -9.00
N GLU A 226 3.30 -15.63 -9.98
CA GLU A 226 3.86 -15.89 -11.33
C GLU A 226 3.50 -14.75 -12.27
#